data_dc376411df052e3c6dfc0f94654b59d3
#
_entry.id   dc376411df052e3c6dfc0f94654b59d3
#
_cell.length_a   1.000
_cell.length_b   1.000
_cell.length_c   1.000
_cell.angle_alpha   90.00
_cell.angle_beta   90.00
_cell.angle_gamma   90.00
#
_symmetry.space_group_name_H-M   'P 1'
#
loop_
_entity.id
_entity.type
_entity.pdbx_description
1 polymer ?
#
loop_
_entity_poly.entity_id
_entity_poly.type
_entity_poly.pdbx_seq_one_letter_code
_entity_poly.pdbx_strand_id
1 'polypeptide(L)' 'MSKLPVIAGRECVKALGRVGFAVRRQQGSHIVLRRGSPFAQVVVPDHRTLDRGTLRAILRHAGLSVDEFTKLL' A
#
# COMPACT_ATOMS: atom_id res chain seq x y z
N MET A 1 6.26 -16.84 -10.99
CA MET A 1 6.88 -15.84 -10.12
C MET A 1 6.22 -14.49 -10.27
N SER A 2 5.89 -13.89 -9.14
CA SER A 2 5.16 -12.63 -9.15
C SER A 2 6.11 -11.46 -9.33
N LYS A 3 5.72 -10.54 -10.19
CA LYS A 3 6.46 -9.29 -10.37
C LYS A 3 5.77 -8.19 -9.61
N LEU A 4 6.57 -7.33 -8.98
CA LEU A 4 6.02 -6.11 -8.37
C LEU A 4 5.46 -5.22 -9.47
N PRO A 5 4.22 -4.74 -9.30
CA PRO A 5 3.66 -3.81 -10.27
C PRO A 5 4.34 -2.45 -10.18
N VAL A 6 4.32 -1.72 -11.28
CA VAL A 6 4.78 -0.33 -11.33
C VAL A 6 3.54 0.55 -11.20
N ILE A 7 3.37 1.17 -10.04
CA ILE A 7 2.14 1.91 -9.73
C ILE A 7 2.45 3.20 -9.00
N ALA A 8 1.47 4.10 -9.02
CA ALA A 8 1.51 5.33 -8.23
C ALA A 8 1.11 5.02 -6.78
N GLY A 9 1.53 5.91 -5.87
CA GLY A 9 1.13 5.79 -4.47
C GLY A 9 -0.38 5.79 -4.31
N ARG A 10 -1.09 6.61 -5.08
CA ARG A 10 -2.56 6.67 -5.01
C ARG A 10 -3.23 5.38 -5.46
N GLU A 11 -2.67 4.70 -6.43
CA GLU A 11 -3.17 3.39 -6.84
C GLU A 11 -2.98 2.36 -5.72
N CYS A 12 -1.85 2.44 -5.03
CA CYS A 12 -1.57 1.59 -3.88
C CYS A 12 -2.59 1.83 -2.76
N VAL A 13 -2.87 3.10 -2.45
CA VAL A 13 -3.87 3.46 -1.43
C VAL A 13 -5.23 2.88 -1.78
N LYS A 14 -5.63 3.02 -3.04
CA LYS A 14 -6.92 2.51 -3.48
C LYS A 14 -7.01 0.98 -3.34
N ALA A 15 -5.95 0.28 -3.74
CA ALA A 15 -5.92 -1.17 -3.62
C ALA A 15 -5.98 -1.61 -2.16
N LEU A 16 -5.22 -0.96 -1.28
CA LEU A 16 -5.23 -1.28 0.15
C LEU A 16 -6.59 -1.04 0.78
N GLY A 17 -7.32 -0.04 0.28
CA GLY A 17 -8.69 0.20 0.75
C GLY A 17 -9.61 -0.98 0.56
N ARG A 18 -9.33 -1.82 -0.43
CA ARG A 18 -10.15 -3.02 -0.71
C ARG A 18 -9.96 -4.12 0.31
N VAL A 19 -8.91 -4.06 1.12
CA VAL A 19 -8.68 -5.02 2.19
C VAL A 19 -8.75 -4.38 3.57
N GLY A 20 -9.49 -3.28 3.68
CA GLY A 20 -9.84 -2.71 4.96
C GLY A 20 -8.96 -1.58 5.46
N PHE A 21 -7.99 -1.14 4.68
CA PHE A 21 -7.17 0.01 5.08
C PHE A 21 -7.92 1.31 4.79
N ALA A 22 -7.87 2.23 5.72
CA ALA A 22 -8.43 3.56 5.56
C ALA A 22 -7.35 4.61 5.80
N VAL A 23 -7.42 5.70 5.06
CA VAL A 23 -6.50 6.81 5.23
C VAL A 23 -6.80 7.49 6.56
N ARG A 24 -5.78 7.60 7.41
CA ARG A 24 -5.88 8.28 8.71
C ARG A 24 -5.49 9.73 8.61
N ARG A 25 -4.42 10.01 7.86
CA ARG A 25 -3.94 11.36 7.66
C ARG A 25 -2.92 11.37 6.53
N GLN A 26 -2.63 12.56 6.06
CA GLN A 26 -1.55 12.78 5.10
C GLN A 26 -0.71 13.96 5.58
N GLN A 27 0.59 13.76 5.62
CA GLN A 27 1.55 14.82 5.95
C GLN A 27 2.51 14.94 4.78
N GLY A 28 2.41 16.06 4.05
CA GLY A 28 3.18 16.22 2.83
C GLY A 28 2.87 15.08 1.86
N SER A 29 3.89 14.35 1.47
CA SER A 29 3.72 13.22 0.54
C SER A 29 3.51 11.89 1.25
N HIS A 30 3.41 11.87 2.58
CA HIS A 30 3.25 10.61 3.33
C HIS A 30 1.79 10.40 3.69
N ILE A 31 1.17 9.36 3.11
CA ILE A 31 -0.21 8.99 3.39
C ILE A 31 -0.20 7.84 4.38
N VAL A 32 -0.80 8.05 5.54
CA VAL A 32 -0.85 7.03 6.59
C VAL A 32 -2.19 6.32 6.53
N LEU A 33 -2.14 4.99 6.37
CA LEU A 33 -3.33 4.16 6.34
C LEU A 33 -3.30 3.18 7.51
N ARG A 34 -4.48 2.82 7.98
CA ARG A 34 -4.62 1.88 9.10
C ARG A 34 -5.77 0.93 8.84
N ARG A 35 -5.57 -0.32 9.23
CA ARG A 35 -6.61 -1.34 9.26
C ARG A 35 -6.78 -1.77 10.71
N GLY A 36 -8.03 -1.95 11.16
CA GLY A 36 -8.30 -2.26 12.56
C GLY A 36 -8.15 -3.74 12.93
N SER A 37 -8.56 -4.64 12.03
CA SER A 37 -8.58 -6.07 12.37
C SER A 37 -8.27 -6.93 11.15
N PRO A 38 -7.15 -7.64 11.14
CA PRO A 38 -6.06 -7.51 12.10
C PRO A 38 -5.40 -6.14 11.97
N PHE A 39 -4.88 -5.63 13.08
CA PHE A 39 -4.28 -4.29 13.08
C PHE A 39 -3.05 -4.25 12.18
N ALA A 40 -2.99 -3.23 11.36
CA ALA A 40 -1.81 -2.92 10.56
C ALA A 40 -1.81 -1.44 10.20
N GLN A 41 -0.64 -0.87 10.10
CA GLN A 41 -0.48 0.51 9.68
C GLN A 41 0.63 0.58 8.65
N VAL A 42 0.37 1.32 7.57
CA VAL A 42 1.33 1.49 6.50
C VAL A 42 1.43 2.97 6.15
N VAL A 43 2.59 3.35 5.61
CA VAL A 43 2.80 4.71 5.08
C VAL A 43 3.09 4.56 3.59
N VAL A 44 2.28 5.21 2.77
CA VAL A 44 2.42 5.18 1.32
C VAL A 44 2.83 6.56 0.83
N PRO A 45 3.99 6.69 0.17
CA PRO A 45 4.36 7.98 -0.41
C PRO A 45 3.42 8.34 -1.56
N ASP A 46 2.98 9.59 -1.59
CA ASP A 46 2.12 10.09 -2.66
C ASP A 46 3.00 10.47 -3.86
N HIS A 47 3.66 9.48 -4.43
CA HIS A 47 4.55 9.66 -5.56
C HIS A 47 3.90 9.09 -6.81
N ARG A 48 4.31 9.61 -7.94
CA ARG A 48 3.79 9.18 -9.23
C ARG A 48 4.13 7.71 -9.51
N THR A 49 5.28 7.27 -9.04
CA THR A 49 5.71 5.88 -9.14
C THR A 49 6.38 5.48 -7.83
N LEU A 50 5.90 4.38 -7.24
CA LEU A 50 6.53 3.83 -6.05
C LEU A 50 7.75 3.02 -6.46
N ASP A 51 8.87 3.23 -5.77
CA ASP A 51 10.03 2.40 -6.04
C ASP A 51 9.82 1.01 -5.45
N ARG A 52 10.58 0.05 -5.96
CA ARG A 52 10.39 -1.36 -5.63
C ARG A 52 10.57 -1.65 -4.15
N GLY A 53 11.60 -1.07 -3.54
CA GLY A 53 11.87 -1.30 -2.12
C GLY A 53 10.77 -0.76 -1.24
N THR A 54 10.26 0.43 -1.58
CA THR A 54 9.16 1.04 -0.84
C THR A 54 7.90 0.18 -0.95
N LEU A 55 7.55 -0.28 -2.15
CA LEU A 55 6.37 -1.11 -2.32
C LEU A 55 6.50 -2.43 -1.58
N ARG A 56 7.68 -3.07 -1.62
CA ARG A 56 7.90 -4.30 -0.85
C ARG A 56 7.69 -4.09 0.64
N ALA A 57 8.19 -2.98 1.19
CA ALA A 57 8.00 -2.68 2.60
C ALA A 57 6.54 -2.45 2.94
N ILE A 58 5.81 -1.74 2.08
CA ILE A 58 4.37 -1.51 2.27
C ILE A 58 3.63 -2.85 2.33
N LEU A 59 3.90 -3.74 1.38
CA LEU A 59 3.22 -5.05 1.33
C LEU A 59 3.54 -5.89 2.56
N ARG A 60 4.80 -5.87 3.00
CA ARG A 60 5.21 -6.59 4.20
C ARG A 60 4.46 -6.08 5.43
N HIS A 61 4.38 -4.75 5.59
CA HIS A 61 3.67 -4.16 6.71
C HIS A 61 2.16 -4.39 6.63
N ALA A 62 1.62 -4.48 5.42
CA ALA A 62 0.21 -4.75 5.21
C ALA A 62 -0.14 -6.23 5.36
N GLY A 63 0.86 -7.10 5.38
CA GLY A 63 0.61 -8.54 5.48
C GLY A 63 0.15 -9.16 4.18
N LEU A 64 0.51 -8.57 3.04
CA LEU A 64 0.07 -9.03 1.72
C LEU A 64 1.25 -9.58 0.92
N SER A 65 1.01 -10.67 0.20
CA SER A 65 1.94 -11.12 -0.82
C SER A 65 1.79 -10.25 -2.07
N VAL A 66 2.77 -10.32 -2.96
CA VAL A 66 2.69 -9.61 -4.24
C VAL A 66 1.47 -10.08 -5.03
N ASP A 67 1.22 -11.39 -5.06
CA ASP A 67 0.07 -11.95 -5.76
C ASP A 67 -1.26 -11.45 -5.19
N GLU A 68 -1.38 -11.46 -3.88
CA GLU A 68 -2.59 -10.95 -3.23
C GLU A 68 -2.81 -9.48 -3.58
N PHE A 69 -1.76 -8.69 -3.55
CA PHE A 69 -1.87 -7.28 -3.83
C PHE A 69 -2.24 -7.00 -5.29
N THR A 70 -1.60 -7.69 -6.24
CA THR A 70 -1.89 -7.44 -7.66
C THR A 70 -3.34 -7.75 -8.02
N LYS A 71 -3.98 -8.67 -7.32
CA LYS A 71 -5.40 -8.97 -7.53
C LYS A 71 -6.31 -7.82 -7.09
N LEU A 72 -5.79 -6.89 -6.33
CA LEU A 72 -6.55 -5.74 -5.86
C LEU A 72 -6.47 -4.53 -6.80
N LEU A 73 -5.57 -4.59 -7.75
CA LEU A 73 -5.36 -3.48 -8.70
C LEU A 73 -6.39 -3.42 -9.80
#